data_d38c3fd12137ddfc612758b98f21e3ce
#
_entry.id   d38c3fd12137ddfc612758b98f21e3ce
#
_cell.length_a   1.000
_cell.length_b   1.000
_cell.length_c   1.000
_cell.angle_alpha   90.00
_cell.angle_beta   90.00
_cell.angle_gamma   90.00
#
_symmetry.space_group_name_H-M   'P 1'
#
loop_
_entity.id
_entity.type
_entity.pdbx_description
1 polymer ?
#
loop_
_entity_poly.entity_id
_entity_poly.type
_entity_poly.pdbx_seq_one_letter_code
_entity_poly.pdbx_strand_id
1 'polypeptide(L)'
;MSEFIHHVSDATFEPEVLKSDVPVLVDYWAEWCGPCKAIAPVLDEVAKEYSGKLKVAKVNVDENQEIPRKYGIRGIPTLMLFKNGSVEAQKVGSLSKSQLTAFLDSNI
;
A
#
# COMPACT_ATOMS: atom_id res chain seq x y z
N MET A 1 -16.00 1.34 0.54
CA MET A 1 -14.76 1.17 -0.24
C MET A 1 -14.52 2.39 -1.11
N SER A 2 -13.30 2.88 -1.10
CA SER A 2 -12.99 4.12 -1.80
C SER A 2 -12.63 3.86 -3.26
N GLU A 3 -13.14 4.72 -4.15
CA GLU A 3 -12.76 4.66 -5.57
C GLU A 3 -11.29 5.06 -5.78
N PHE A 4 -10.65 5.61 -4.75
CA PHE A 4 -9.24 6.00 -4.82
C PHE A 4 -8.29 4.87 -4.42
N ILE A 5 -8.83 3.72 -3.99
CA ILE A 5 -8.04 2.54 -3.64
C ILE A 5 -8.01 1.60 -4.84
N HIS A 6 -6.82 1.13 -5.20
CA HIS A 6 -6.63 0.22 -6.32
C HIS A 6 -6.32 -1.18 -5.77
N HIS A 7 -7.18 -2.14 -6.05
CA HIS A 7 -6.93 -3.53 -5.67
C HIS A 7 -6.09 -4.17 -6.75
N VAL A 8 -4.87 -4.59 -6.40
CA VAL A 8 -3.95 -5.17 -7.38
C VAL A 8 -3.67 -6.63 -7.03
N SER A 9 -3.40 -7.41 -8.07
CA SER A 9 -3.10 -8.83 -7.96
C SER A 9 -1.66 -9.08 -8.38
N ASP A 10 -1.21 -10.34 -8.21
CA ASP A 10 0.09 -10.76 -8.71
C ASP A 10 0.21 -10.42 -10.21
N ALA A 11 -0.87 -10.60 -10.97
CA ALA A 11 -0.86 -10.38 -12.41
C ALA A 11 -0.83 -8.90 -12.79
N THR A 12 -1.42 -8.02 -11.98
CA THR A 12 -1.54 -6.60 -12.31
C THR A 12 -0.51 -5.73 -11.59
N PHE A 13 0.30 -6.30 -10.72
CA PHE A 13 1.24 -5.55 -9.91
C PHE A 13 2.24 -4.77 -10.76
N GLU A 14 2.83 -5.40 -11.75
CA GLU A 14 3.83 -4.74 -12.59
C GLU A 14 3.26 -3.50 -13.30
N PRO A 15 2.18 -3.61 -14.07
CA PRO A 15 1.68 -2.42 -14.76
C PRO A 15 1.12 -1.36 -13.84
N GLU A 16 0.49 -1.73 -12.73
CA GLU A 16 -0.17 -0.75 -11.87
C GLU A 16 0.75 -0.15 -10.81
N VAL A 17 1.77 -0.88 -10.36
CA VAL A 17 2.67 -0.40 -9.31
C VAL A 17 4.03 -0.05 -9.87
N LEU A 18 4.68 -1.00 -10.53
CA LEU A 18 6.07 -0.81 -10.97
C LEU A 18 6.20 0.19 -12.12
N LYS A 19 5.18 0.32 -12.94
CA LYS A 19 5.18 1.23 -14.09
C LYS A 19 4.36 2.50 -13.84
N SER A 20 3.99 2.75 -12.59
CA SER A 20 3.21 3.94 -12.25
C SER A 20 4.01 5.21 -12.44
N ASP A 21 3.35 6.27 -12.94
CA ASP A 21 3.95 7.59 -13.12
C ASP A 21 4.09 8.35 -11.81
N VAL A 22 3.37 7.92 -10.77
CA VAL A 22 3.42 8.55 -9.46
C VAL A 22 3.83 7.50 -8.43
N PRO A 23 4.33 7.92 -7.25
CA PRO A 23 4.63 6.96 -6.18
C PRO A 23 3.40 6.13 -5.82
N VAL A 24 3.61 4.88 -5.41
CA VAL A 24 2.54 3.98 -5.03
C VAL A 24 2.78 3.45 -3.63
N LEU A 25 1.81 3.66 -2.75
CA LEU A 25 1.81 3.04 -1.43
C LEU A 25 1.06 1.73 -1.53
N VAL A 26 1.74 0.62 -1.29
CA VAL A 26 1.16 -0.72 -1.34
C VAL A 26 0.88 -1.21 0.07
N ASP A 27 -0.36 -1.59 0.34
CA ASP A 27 -0.80 -2.16 1.60
C ASP A 27 -1.00 -3.67 1.42
N TYR A 28 -0.15 -4.47 2.07
CA TYR A 28 -0.30 -5.93 2.09
C TYR A 28 -1.19 -6.28 3.28
N TRP A 29 -2.33 -6.92 3.00
CA TRP A 29 -3.38 -7.11 4.00
C TRP A 29 -4.11 -8.44 3.85
N ALA A 30 -4.95 -8.78 4.83
CA ALA A 30 -5.84 -9.95 4.76
C ALA A 30 -7.13 -9.64 5.54
N GLU A 31 -8.20 -10.35 5.18
CA GLU A 31 -9.51 -10.18 5.79
C GLU A 31 -9.51 -10.47 7.30
N TRP A 32 -8.73 -11.45 7.72
CA TRP A 32 -8.67 -11.89 9.12
C TRP A 32 -7.80 -10.99 9.99
N CYS A 33 -7.15 -10.02 9.42
CA CYS A 33 -6.15 -9.19 10.09
C CYS A 33 -6.81 -7.95 10.73
N GLY A 34 -6.91 -7.93 12.06
CA GLY A 34 -7.49 -6.81 12.79
C GLY A 34 -6.80 -5.48 12.53
N PRO A 35 -5.47 -5.39 12.71
CA PRO A 35 -4.74 -4.15 12.43
C PRO A 35 -4.88 -3.67 10.98
N CYS A 36 -5.04 -4.59 10.03
CA CYS A 36 -5.28 -4.23 8.63
C CYS A 36 -6.60 -3.49 8.48
N LYS A 37 -7.62 -3.95 9.21
CA LYS A 37 -8.95 -3.30 9.18
C LYS A 37 -8.92 -1.97 9.89
N ALA A 38 -8.11 -1.84 10.93
CA ALA A 38 -8.00 -0.59 11.68
C ALA A 38 -7.39 0.52 10.83
N ILE A 39 -6.44 0.21 9.96
CA ILE A 39 -5.80 1.23 9.11
C ILE A 39 -6.59 1.53 7.83
N ALA A 40 -7.54 0.68 7.46
CA ALA A 40 -8.28 0.85 6.21
C ALA A 40 -8.94 2.22 6.06
N PRO A 41 -9.65 2.78 7.07
CA PRO A 41 -10.21 4.13 6.93
C PRO A 41 -9.15 5.20 6.74
N VAL A 42 -8.00 5.05 7.39
CA VAL A 42 -6.89 6.00 7.25
C VAL A 42 -6.37 5.98 5.81
N LEU A 43 -6.23 4.79 5.23
CA LEU A 43 -5.78 4.64 3.85
C LEU A 43 -6.78 5.25 2.87
N ASP A 44 -8.08 5.11 3.13
CA ASP A 44 -9.12 5.73 2.30
C ASP A 44 -8.97 7.26 2.29
N GLU A 45 -8.76 7.86 3.47
CA GLU A 45 -8.57 9.30 3.58
C GLU A 45 -7.30 9.76 2.86
N VAL A 46 -6.20 9.05 3.07
CA VAL A 46 -4.92 9.38 2.44
C VAL A 46 -5.01 9.25 0.93
N ALA A 47 -5.63 8.18 0.44
CA ALA A 47 -5.79 7.97 -1.00
C ALA A 47 -6.52 9.15 -1.65
N LYS A 48 -7.53 9.67 -0.97
CA LYS A 48 -8.30 10.80 -1.47
C LYS A 48 -7.50 12.09 -1.40
N GLU A 49 -6.85 12.35 -0.26
CA GLU A 49 -6.09 13.59 -0.05
C GLU A 49 -4.87 13.69 -0.96
N TYR A 50 -4.24 12.57 -1.26
CA TYR A 50 -3.03 12.54 -2.08
C TYR A 50 -3.32 12.21 -3.55
N SER A 51 -4.58 12.23 -3.95
CA SER A 51 -4.96 11.92 -5.33
C SER A 51 -4.19 12.81 -6.31
N GLY A 52 -3.60 12.18 -7.32
CA GLY A 52 -2.76 12.88 -8.30
C GLY A 52 -1.29 12.94 -7.92
N LYS A 53 -0.95 12.76 -6.63
CA LYS A 53 0.43 12.78 -6.15
C LYS A 53 0.91 11.40 -5.71
N LEU A 54 -0.02 10.56 -5.32
CA LEU A 54 0.25 9.22 -4.79
C LEU A 54 -0.90 8.31 -5.17
N LYS A 55 -0.57 7.08 -5.53
CA LYS A 55 -1.55 6.03 -5.74
C LYS A 55 -1.52 5.11 -4.51
N VAL A 56 -2.68 4.69 -4.02
CA VAL A 56 -2.75 3.70 -2.94
C VAL A 56 -3.29 2.40 -3.52
N ALA A 57 -2.52 1.33 -3.36
CA ALA A 57 -2.87 0.01 -3.87
C ALA A 57 -2.92 -0.98 -2.72
N LYS A 58 -3.79 -1.98 -2.83
CA LYS A 58 -3.92 -3.03 -1.83
C LYS A 58 -3.69 -4.40 -2.46
N VAL A 59 -2.90 -5.23 -1.78
CA VAL A 59 -2.64 -6.61 -2.19
C VAL A 59 -3.11 -7.53 -1.08
N ASN A 60 -4.13 -8.34 -1.36
CA ASN A 60 -4.62 -9.35 -0.42
C ASN A 60 -3.65 -10.53 -0.44
N VAL A 61 -2.97 -10.80 0.68
CA VAL A 61 -1.92 -11.81 0.72
C VAL A 61 -2.45 -13.25 0.65
N ASP A 62 -3.72 -13.45 0.97
CA ASP A 62 -4.33 -14.79 0.86
C ASP A 62 -4.65 -15.14 -0.59
N GLU A 63 -4.95 -14.14 -1.40
CA GLU A 63 -5.28 -14.32 -2.81
C GLU A 63 -4.07 -14.17 -3.73
N ASN A 64 -3.02 -13.52 -3.25
CA ASN A 64 -1.84 -13.20 -4.04
C ASN A 64 -0.60 -13.49 -3.23
N GLN A 65 0.07 -14.60 -3.53
CA GLN A 65 1.21 -15.04 -2.74
C GLN A 65 2.56 -14.74 -3.39
N GLU A 66 2.56 -14.51 -4.68
CA GLU A 66 3.79 -14.31 -5.46
C GLU A 66 4.47 -12.99 -5.11
N ILE A 67 3.73 -11.89 -5.17
CA ILE A 67 4.27 -10.56 -4.88
C ILE A 67 4.68 -10.42 -3.42
N PRO A 68 3.85 -10.82 -2.43
CA PRO A 68 4.31 -10.76 -1.03
C PRO A 68 5.60 -11.56 -0.79
N ARG A 69 5.71 -12.73 -1.41
CA ARG A 69 6.91 -13.56 -1.27
C ARG A 69 8.12 -12.89 -1.89
N LYS A 70 7.95 -12.28 -3.05
CA LYS A 70 9.02 -11.59 -3.75
C LYS A 70 9.61 -10.46 -2.93
N TYR A 71 8.76 -9.72 -2.21
CA TYR A 71 9.21 -8.58 -1.41
C TYR A 71 9.42 -8.92 0.06
N GLY A 72 9.39 -10.20 0.41
CA GLY A 72 9.73 -10.66 1.76
C GLY A 72 8.75 -10.23 2.83
N ILE A 73 7.46 -10.16 2.50
CA ILE A 73 6.45 -9.74 3.45
C ILE A 73 6.21 -10.84 4.47
N ARG A 74 6.41 -10.52 5.77
CA ARG A 74 6.25 -11.49 6.87
C ARG A 74 5.16 -11.11 7.83
N GLY A 75 4.89 -9.83 7.99
CA GLY A 75 3.85 -9.34 8.88
C GLY A 75 2.90 -8.46 8.11
N ILE A 76 1.65 -8.39 8.57
CA ILE A 76 0.65 -7.53 7.96
C ILE A 76 -0.08 -6.73 9.03
N PRO A 77 -0.49 -5.48 8.73
CA PRO A 77 -0.27 -4.83 7.43
C PRO A 77 1.19 -4.44 7.26
N THR A 78 1.69 -4.51 6.04
CA THR A 78 2.95 -3.90 5.66
C THR A 78 2.63 -2.83 4.63
N LEU A 79 3.14 -1.63 4.86
CA LEU A 79 2.97 -0.49 3.97
C LEU A 79 4.31 -0.26 3.27
N MET A 80 4.32 -0.42 1.96
CA MET A 80 5.56 -0.34 1.18
C MET A 80 5.41 0.72 0.12
N LEU A 81 6.26 1.73 0.17
CA LEU A 81 6.20 2.83 -0.78
C LEU A 81 7.12 2.54 -1.95
N PHE A 82 6.54 2.50 -3.15
CA PHE A 82 7.27 2.33 -4.41
C PHE A 82 7.41 3.67 -5.09
N LYS A 83 8.59 3.90 -5.67
CA LYS A 83 8.88 5.12 -6.38
C LYS A 83 9.74 4.76 -7.58
N ASN A 84 9.24 5.06 -8.78
CA ASN A 84 9.94 4.71 -10.03
C ASN A 84 10.25 3.21 -10.13
N GLY A 85 9.32 2.37 -9.66
CA GLY A 85 9.47 0.93 -9.75
C GLY A 85 10.33 0.29 -8.67
N SER A 86 10.82 1.06 -7.71
CA SER A 86 11.69 0.56 -6.63
C SER A 86 11.10 0.85 -5.26
N VAL A 87 11.40 -0.02 -4.29
CA VAL A 87 10.98 0.19 -2.92
C VAL A 87 11.78 1.35 -2.33
N GLU A 88 11.07 2.40 -1.92
CA GLU A 88 11.69 3.59 -1.33
C GLU A 88 11.74 3.47 0.20
N ALA A 89 10.66 3.00 0.82
CA ALA A 89 10.54 2.89 2.26
C ALA A 89 9.43 1.93 2.63
N GLN A 90 9.42 1.46 3.88
CA GLN A 90 8.35 0.58 4.33
C GLN A 90 8.11 0.71 5.83
N LYS A 91 6.90 0.38 6.26
CA LYS A 91 6.50 0.31 7.66
C LYS A 91 5.65 -0.93 7.86
N VAL A 92 5.86 -1.62 8.98
CA VAL A 92 5.06 -2.77 9.36
C VAL A 92 4.16 -2.37 10.51
N GLY A 93 2.88 -2.75 10.42
CA GLY A 93 1.90 -2.46 11.46
C GLY A 93 0.99 -1.29 11.10
N SER A 94 -0.06 -1.14 11.91
CA SER A 94 -1.02 -0.07 11.72
C SER A 94 -0.43 1.26 12.18
N LEU A 95 -0.70 2.32 11.43
CA LEU A 95 -0.25 3.68 11.74
C LEU A 95 -1.46 4.59 11.90
N SER A 96 -1.30 5.61 12.74
CA SER A 96 -2.28 6.69 12.78
C SER A 96 -2.16 7.51 11.50
N LYS A 97 -3.17 8.34 11.22
CA LYS A 97 -3.13 9.20 10.02
C LYS A 97 -1.92 10.12 10.06
N SER A 98 -1.62 10.73 11.21
CA SER A 98 -0.49 11.65 11.31
C SER A 98 0.85 10.93 11.10
N GLN A 99 0.97 9.70 11.60
CA GLN A 99 2.18 8.90 11.37
C GLN A 99 2.33 8.53 9.90
N LEU A 100 1.24 8.17 9.25
CA LEU A 100 1.27 7.78 7.86
C LEU A 100 1.58 8.98 6.96
N THR A 101 0.96 10.14 7.20
CA THR A 101 1.24 11.31 6.39
C THR A 101 2.68 11.79 6.58
N ALA A 102 3.22 11.71 7.80
CA ALA A 102 4.62 12.05 8.05
C ALA A 102 5.55 11.11 7.27
N PHE A 103 5.24 9.81 7.27
CA PHE A 103 6.00 8.81 6.51
C PHE A 103 5.98 9.12 5.02
N LEU A 104 4.82 9.42 4.49
CA LEU A 104 4.65 9.72 3.06
C LEU A 104 5.37 11.01 2.68
N ASP A 105 5.16 12.08 3.44
CA ASP A 105 5.73 13.39 3.13
C ASP A 105 7.25 13.37 3.19
N SER A 106 7.83 12.46 3.97
CA SER A 106 9.28 12.33 4.07
C SER A 106 9.88 11.54 2.89
N ASN A 107 9.06 10.84 2.11
CA ASN A 107 9.56 9.89 1.12
C ASN A 107 9.03 10.08 -0.30
N ILE A 108 8.03 10.93 -0.50
CA ILE A 108 7.49 11.16 -1.85
C ILE A 108 7.97 12.47 -2.50
#